data_72a8e05a288906224ad9c6a7d3d7e1bb
#
_entry.id   72a8e05a288906224ad9c6a7d3d7e1bb
#
_cell.length_a   1.000
_cell.length_b   1.000
_cell.length_c   1.000
_cell.angle_alpha   90.00
_cell.angle_beta   90.00
_cell.angle_gamma   90.00
#
_symmetry.space_group_name_H-M   'P 1'
#
loop_
_entity.id
_entity.type
_entity.pdbx_description
1 polymer ?
#
loop_
_entity_poly.entity_id
_entity_poly.type
_entity_poly.pdbx_seq_one_letter_code
_entity_poly.pdbx_strand_id
1 'polypeptide(L)'
;AASGNNPVRSIAAGAGLRYVSYINEALVNGEPYVQLKTGEWMRASPSGYLTFQGLAFQKTPPNDFGWMIDRVKARSSPSFNAPEVGEEMAQYSVIQIYDIVESEGMEWYMIGPDRWVPYQKSRRVRVDTTPPQGVTGDRWVSVDLYDQTLTVYQNRQLVFATLVASGGAPFYTRPGLFQIYEKKPLETMSGAFEPGKWDYYYLEDVPWTMYFDQARALHGAYWRDWFGVPGTHGCVNLSIGDAAWLYNWANQGDQVYVWDPSGETPTDPSLYGAGGA
;
A
#
# COMPACT_ATOMS: atom_id res chain seq x y z
N ALA A 1 11.53 5.66 -35.91
CA ALA A 1 12.49 6.41 -35.11
C ALA A 1 11.75 7.50 -34.32
N ALA A 2 12.12 7.71 -33.07
CA ALA A 2 11.59 8.79 -32.24
C ALA A 2 12.11 10.13 -32.77
N SER A 3 11.39 10.75 -33.70
CA SER A 3 11.79 12.05 -34.28
C SER A 3 11.08 13.24 -33.62
N GLY A 4 10.02 13.00 -32.86
CA GLY A 4 9.27 14.04 -32.16
C GLY A 4 8.39 14.96 -33.03
N ASN A 5 8.48 14.88 -34.33
CA ASN A 5 7.94 15.91 -35.23
C ASN A 5 6.57 15.57 -35.83
N ASN A 6 6.11 14.31 -35.78
CA ASN A 6 4.81 13.90 -36.30
C ASN A 6 4.11 12.94 -35.32
N PRO A 7 3.28 13.43 -34.41
CA PRO A 7 2.51 12.58 -33.53
C PRO A 7 1.55 11.70 -34.34
N VAL A 8 1.63 10.38 -34.19
CA VAL A 8 0.74 9.42 -34.87
C VAL A 8 -0.59 9.30 -34.16
N ARG A 9 -0.62 9.54 -32.87
CA ARG A 9 -1.84 9.62 -32.04
C ARG A 9 -1.55 10.32 -30.72
N SER A 10 -2.61 10.74 -30.06
CA SER A 10 -2.53 11.23 -28.69
C SER A 10 -3.02 10.13 -27.74
N ILE A 11 -2.29 9.88 -26.66
CA ILE A 11 -2.74 9.07 -25.55
C ILE A 11 -3.35 10.03 -24.55
N ALA A 12 -4.65 10.25 -24.68
CA ALA A 12 -5.35 11.12 -23.73
C ALA A 12 -5.37 10.46 -22.36
N ALA A 13 -4.95 11.20 -21.34
CA ALA A 13 -5.08 10.74 -19.95
C ALA A 13 -6.55 10.63 -19.53
N GLY A 14 -7.47 11.24 -20.26
CA GLY A 14 -8.86 11.37 -19.79
C GLY A 14 -8.94 12.19 -18.51
N ALA A 15 -9.93 11.92 -17.69
CA ALA A 15 -10.07 12.54 -16.37
C ALA A 15 -9.34 11.76 -15.26
N GLY A 16 -8.73 10.61 -15.55
CA GLY A 16 -8.13 9.71 -14.57
C GLY A 16 -6.66 9.38 -14.81
N LEU A 17 -6.16 8.40 -14.08
CA LEU A 17 -4.78 7.91 -14.17
C LEU A 17 -4.63 6.95 -15.34
N ARG A 18 -3.61 7.15 -16.17
CA ARG A 18 -3.26 6.23 -17.24
C ARG A 18 -1.76 6.00 -17.29
N TYR A 19 -1.37 4.74 -17.16
CA TYR A 19 0.01 4.28 -17.26
C TYR A 19 0.10 3.23 -18.36
N VAL A 20 1.16 3.33 -19.13
CA VAL A 20 1.46 2.41 -20.23
C VAL A 20 2.85 1.82 -20.06
N SER A 21 3.02 0.57 -20.45
CA SER A 21 4.30 -0.10 -20.41
C SER A 21 5.12 0.20 -21.65
N TYR A 22 6.44 0.16 -21.51
CA TYR A 22 7.38 0.35 -22.60
C TYR A 22 8.36 -0.84 -22.69
N ILE A 23 8.94 -1.00 -23.87
CA ILE A 23 9.84 -2.12 -24.19
C ILE A 23 11.27 -1.66 -24.55
N ASN A 24 11.45 -0.39 -24.90
CA ASN A 24 12.76 0.18 -25.21
C ASN A 24 12.84 1.64 -24.76
N GLU A 25 14.07 2.11 -24.59
CA GLU A 25 14.39 3.49 -24.27
C GLU A 25 15.35 4.07 -25.32
N ALA A 26 15.26 5.37 -25.57
CA ALA A 26 16.18 6.09 -26.44
C ALA A 26 16.34 7.55 -26.01
N LEU A 27 17.53 8.11 -26.24
CA LEU A 27 17.76 9.55 -26.16
C LEU A 27 17.69 10.15 -27.55
N VAL A 28 16.84 11.14 -27.74
CA VAL A 28 16.73 11.90 -29.02
C VAL A 28 16.96 13.37 -28.72
N ASN A 29 18.06 13.91 -29.23
CA ASN A 29 18.49 15.28 -28.95
C ASN A 29 18.60 15.62 -27.45
N GLY A 30 19.02 14.65 -26.65
CA GLY A 30 19.12 14.79 -25.19
C GLY A 30 17.82 14.60 -24.42
N GLU A 31 16.69 14.38 -25.09
CA GLU A 31 15.41 14.11 -24.47
C GLU A 31 15.12 12.60 -24.40
N PRO A 32 14.63 12.08 -23.26
CA PRO A 32 14.32 10.67 -23.10
C PRO A 32 13.01 10.31 -23.82
N TYR A 33 13.03 9.22 -24.54
CA TYR A 33 11.87 8.61 -25.20
C TYR A 33 11.77 7.14 -24.82
N VAL A 34 10.54 6.64 -24.75
CA VAL A 34 10.22 5.23 -24.52
C VAL A 34 9.40 4.68 -25.68
N GLN A 35 9.66 3.43 -26.06
CA GLN A 35 8.88 2.73 -27.05
C GLN A 35 7.79 1.90 -26.38
N LEU A 36 6.54 2.15 -26.72
CA LEU A 36 5.40 1.42 -26.22
C LEU A 36 5.35 0.00 -26.81
N LYS A 37 4.64 -0.94 -26.16
CA LYS A 37 4.37 -2.29 -26.68
C LYS A 37 3.73 -2.29 -28.07
N THR A 38 2.99 -1.24 -28.39
CA THR A 38 2.36 -1.03 -29.70
C THR A 38 3.32 -0.53 -30.78
N GLY A 39 4.59 -0.28 -30.42
CA GLY A 39 5.67 0.11 -31.34
C GLY A 39 5.90 1.61 -31.46
N GLU A 40 5.00 2.46 -31.02
CA GLU A 40 5.15 3.90 -31.08
C GLU A 40 6.14 4.38 -30.01
N TRP A 41 6.76 5.52 -30.28
CA TRP A 41 7.63 6.22 -29.34
C TRP A 41 6.92 7.41 -28.73
N MET A 42 7.04 7.56 -27.40
CA MET A 42 6.57 8.76 -26.70
C MET A 42 7.71 9.36 -25.86
N ARG A 43 7.62 10.66 -25.58
CA ARG A 43 8.53 11.31 -24.64
C ARG A 43 8.31 10.73 -23.26
N ALA A 44 9.38 10.34 -22.58
CA ALA A 44 9.31 9.82 -21.23
C ALA A 44 8.96 10.94 -20.24
N SER A 45 8.12 10.63 -19.27
CA SER A 45 7.96 11.46 -18.09
C SER A 45 9.10 11.20 -17.11
N PRO A 46 9.45 12.16 -16.23
CA PRO A 46 10.37 11.90 -15.14
C PRO A 46 9.88 10.71 -14.31
N SER A 47 10.76 9.75 -14.04
CA SER A 47 10.50 8.63 -13.13
C SER A 47 11.10 8.93 -11.77
N GLY A 48 10.38 8.56 -10.72
CA GLY A 48 10.87 8.55 -9.35
C GLY A 48 11.25 7.13 -8.92
N TYR A 49 12.11 7.02 -7.96
CA TYR A 49 12.40 5.74 -7.30
C TYR A 49 11.65 5.68 -5.98
N LEU A 50 10.91 4.57 -5.77
CA LEU A 50 10.33 4.28 -4.48
C LEU A 50 11.44 3.74 -3.57
N THR A 51 11.58 4.35 -2.40
CA THR A 51 12.60 3.96 -1.39
C THR A 51 12.01 3.17 -0.23
N PHE A 52 10.68 3.08 -0.11
CA PHE A 52 10.04 2.35 0.97
C PHE A 52 10.13 0.85 0.76
N GLN A 53 10.52 0.14 1.82
CA GLN A 53 10.53 -1.32 1.90
C GLN A 53 10.10 -1.75 3.30
N GLY A 54 9.28 -2.79 3.37
CA GLY A 54 8.86 -3.43 4.61
C GLY A 54 9.99 -4.21 5.29
N LEU A 55 9.66 -4.83 6.40
CA LEU A 55 10.59 -5.56 7.26
C LEU A 55 10.29 -7.05 7.25
N ALA A 56 11.32 -7.86 6.99
CA ALA A 56 11.27 -9.30 7.16
C ALA A 56 11.88 -9.69 8.53
N PHE A 57 11.26 -10.66 9.20
CA PHE A 57 11.63 -11.07 10.54
C PHE A 57 12.02 -12.54 10.60
N GLN A 58 13.09 -12.85 11.31
CA GLN A 58 13.46 -14.23 11.69
C GLN A 58 12.83 -14.62 13.03
N LYS A 59 12.47 -13.63 13.84
CA LYS A 59 11.81 -13.78 15.13
C LYS A 59 10.82 -12.64 15.31
N THR A 60 9.63 -12.97 15.80
CA THR A 60 8.59 -11.98 16.12
C THR A 60 9.13 -10.92 17.09
N PRO A 61 8.99 -9.62 16.78
CA PRO A 61 9.32 -8.54 17.71
C PRO A 61 8.51 -8.66 19.02
N PRO A 62 9.10 -8.34 20.16
CA PRO A 62 8.42 -8.43 21.45
C PRO A 62 7.39 -7.32 21.69
N ASN A 63 7.51 -6.21 21.00
CA ASN A 63 6.64 -5.04 21.15
C ASN A 63 6.05 -4.66 19.80
N ASP A 64 4.98 -3.88 19.84
CA ASP A 64 4.47 -3.18 18.68
C ASP A 64 5.54 -2.24 18.13
N PHE A 65 5.51 -2.02 16.84
CA PHE A 65 6.41 -1.14 16.11
C PHE A 65 5.66 -0.50 14.95
N GLY A 66 6.35 0.29 14.16
CA GLY A 66 5.73 0.88 12.98
C GLY A 66 6.63 1.83 12.24
N TRP A 67 6.03 2.74 11.52
CA TRP A 67 6.75 3.71 10.70
C TRP A 67 6.19 5.11 10.88
N MET A 68 7.08 6.07 10.79
CA MET A 68 6.68 7.45 10.54
C MET A 68 6.18 7.57 9.11
N ILE A 69 5.01 8.17 8.88
CA ILE A 69 4.50 8.43 7.52
C ILE A 69 4.77 9.87 7.06
N ASP A 70 5.37 10.66 7.91
CA ASP A 70 5.78 12.03 7.62
C ASP A 70 7.05 12.35 8.40
N ARG A 71 7.67 13.49 8.14
CA ARG A 71 8.78 14.02 8.94
C ARG A 71 8.23 14.63 10.22
N VAL A 72 8.80 14.26 11.37
CA VAL A 72 8.35 14.77 12.66
C VAL A 72 9.46 14.72 13.71
N LYS A 73 9.42 15.67 14.65
CA LYS A 73 10.11 15.56 15.94
C LYS A 73 9.15 15.01 16.98
N ALA A 74 9.66 14.15 17.86
CA ALA A 74 8.88 13.68 18.99
C ALA A 74 8.55 14.83 19.95
N ARG A 75 7.49 14.66 20.73
CA ARG A 75 7.11 15.55 21.83
C ARG A 75 7.52 14.94 23.17
N SER A 76 7.80 15.78 24.17
CA SER A 76 8.18 15.31 25.51
C SER A 76 7.02 14.68 26.29
N SER A 77 5.78 14.92 25.88
CA SER A 77 4.57 14.30 26.40
C SER A 77 3.53 14.19 25.26
N PRO A 78 2.45 13.39 25.43
CA PRO A 78 1.45 13.17 24.37
C PRO A 78 0.52 14.38 24.19
N SER A 79 1.07 15.49 23.68
CA SER A 79 0.36 16.75 23.40
C SER A 79 1.07 17.54 22.32
N PHE A 80 0.30 18.18 21.42
CA PHE A 80 0.86 19.13 20.44
C PHE A 80 1.46 20.38 21.06
N ASN A 81 1.08 20.70 22.31
CA ASN A 81 1.64 21.82 23.06
C ASN A 81 2.93 21.47 23.81
N ALA A 82 3.29 20.19 23.91
CA ALA A 82 4.52 19.77 24.58
C ALA A 82 5.76 20.18 23.76
N PRO A 83 6.90 20.44 24.41
CA PRO A 83 8.15 20.73 23.73
C PRO A 83 8.55 19.62 22.75
N GLU A 84 9.11 20.00 21.61
CA GLU A 84 9.78 19.05 20.71
C GLU A 84 11.08 18.55 21.32
N VAL A 85 11.37 17.27 21.17
CA VAL A 85 12.56 16.62 21.71
C VAL A 85 13.22 15.70 20.69
N GLY A 86 14.53 15.61 20.76
CA GLY A 86 15.34 14.75 19.88
C GLY A 86 15.49 15.29 18.46
N GLU A 87 16.06 14.44 17.61
CA GLU A 87 16.24 14.74 16.19
C GLU A 87 14.94 14.54 15.41
N GLU A 88 14.83 15.22 14.27
CA GLU A 88 13.74 15.01 13.34
C GLU A 88 13.84 13.59 12.72
N MET A 89 12.77 12.83 12.81
CA MET A 89 12.65 11.53 12.16
C MET A 89 12.17 11.72 10.72
N ALA A 90 12.84 11.05 9.80
CA ALA A 90 12.45 11.06 8.41
C ALA A 90 11.17 10.23 8.18
N GLN A 91 10.47 10.51 7.10
CA GLN A 91 9.42 9.63 6.59
C GLN A 91 9.97 8.20 6.44
N TYR A 92 9.16 7.22 6.82
CA TYR A 92 9.47 5.78 6.84
C TYR A 92 10.56 5.36 7.85
N SER A 93 10.97 6.24 8.76
CA SER A 93 11.75 5.81 9.92
C SER A 93 10.97 4.78 10.72
N VAL A 94 11.62 3.67 11.04
CA VAL A 94 11.04 2.62 11.90
C VAL A 94 11.02 3.12 13.35
N ILE A 95 9.90 2.91 14.01
CA ILE A 95 9.72 3.22 15.44
C ILE A 95 9.33 1.97 16.20
N GLN A 96 9.83 1.82 17.43
CA GLN A 96 9.33 0.84 18.38
C GLN A 96 8.35 1.55 19.33
N ILE A 97 7.24 0.90 19.65
CA ILE A 97 6.18 1.47 20.49
C ILE A 97 6.22 0.80 21.84
N TYR A 98 6.38 1.57 22.91
CA TYR A 98 6.50 1.10 24.27
C TYR A 98 5.23 1.34 25.11
N ASP A 99 4.46 2.38 24.75
CA ASP A 99 3.21 2.72 25.39
C ASP A 99 2.30 3.47 24.44
N ILE A 100 1.00 3.44 24.70
CA ILE A 100 -0.04 4.09 23.89
C ILE A 100 -1.01 4.77 24.84
N VAL A 101 -1.23 6.06 24.61
CA VAL A 101 -2.22 6.83 25.33
C VAL A 101 -3.14 7.57 24.37
N GLU A 102 -4.39 7.73 24.74
CA GLU A 102 -5.31 8.62 24.07
C GLU A 102 -5.18 10.03 24.64
N SER A 103 -4.87 10.99 23.79
CA SER A 103 -4.77 12.40 24.16
C SER A 103 -5.14 13.27 22.97
N GLU A 104 -5.82 14.38 23.23
CA GLU A 104 -6.26 15.34 22.20
C GLU A 104 -7.08 14.69 21.07
N GLY A 105 -7.86 13.63 21.40
CA GLY A 105 -8.76 12.94 20.48
C GLY A 105 -8.09 11.95 19.53
N MET A 106 -6.86 11.50 19.82
CA MET A 106 -6.14 10.49 19.05
C MET A 106 -5.16 9.69 19.89
N GLU A 107 -4.70 8.57 19.33
CA GLU A 107 -3.60 7.79 19.90
C GLU A 107 -2.26 8.54 19.76
N TRP A 108 -1.47 8.48 20.84
CA TRP A 108 -0.10 8.91 20.89
C TRP A 108 0.78 7.72 21.28
N TYR A 109 1.87 7.54 20.59
CA TYR A 109 2.79 6.43 20.76
C TYR A 109 4.08 6.87 21.46
N MET A 110 4.40 6.24 22.59
CA MET A 110 5.68 6.41 23.26
C MET A 110 6.74 5.59 22.51
N ILE A 111 7.71 6.28 21.92
CA ILE A 111 8.79 5.67 21.13
C ILE A 111 10.14 5.67 21.87
N GLY A 112 10.14 6.07 23.11
CA GLY A 112 11.27 6.12 24.02
C GLY A 112 10.95 6.98 25.24
N PRO A 113 11.85 7.06 26.25
CA PRO A 113 11.62 7.90 27.41
C PRO A 113 11.36 9.36 27.02
N ASP A 114 10.22 9.89 27.47
CA ASP A 114 9.76 11.26 27.19
C ASP A 114 9.75 11.61 25.68
N ARG A 115 9.44 10.62 24.83
CA ARG A 115 9.37 10.79 23.38
C ARG A 115 8.08 10.20 22.84
N TRP A 116 7.18 11.09 22.41
CA TRP A 116 5.84 10.75 21.93
C TRP A 116 5.62 11.24 20.51
N VAL A 117 4.95 10.44 19.71
CA VAL A 117 4.52 10.79 18.34
C VAL A 117 3.02 10.54 18.17
N PRO A 118 2.30 11.41 17.45
CA PRO A 118 0.88 11.23 17.24
C PRO A 118 0.59 10.22 16.12
N TYR A 119 -0.52 9.51 16.23
CA TYR A 119 -1.05 8.62 15.17
C TYR A 119 -1.10 9.28 13.79
N GLN A 120 -1.46 10.56 13.71
CA GLN A 120 -1.53 11.30 12.44
C GLN A 120 -0.22 11.27 11.65
N LYS A 121 0.92 11.09 12.30
CA LYS A 121 2.27 11.09 11.72
C LYS A 121 2.94 9.73 11.68
N SER A 122 2.26 8.71 12.18
CA SER A 122 2.81 7.36 12.33
C SER A 122 1.77 6.29 12.03
N ARG A 123 2.23 5.08 11.80
CA ARG A 123 1.40 3.89 11.66
C ARG A 123 1.97 2.78 12.51
N ARG A 124 1.09 1.99 13.12
CA ARG A 124 1.44 0.94 14.05
C ARG A 124 1.26 -0.42 13.42
N VAL A 125 2.18 -1.32 13.66
CA VAL A 125 2.00 -2.76 13.50
C VAL A 125 1.67 -3.35 14.86
N ARG A 126 0.46 -3.86 15.00
CA ARG A 126 0.02 -4.61 16.17
C ARG A 126 0.59 -6.02 16.09
N VAL A 127 1.49 -6.36 17.01
CA VAL A 127 2.15 -7.68 17.04
C VAL A 127 1.25 -8.66 17.78
N ASP A 128 0.37 -9.32 17.04
CA ASP A 128 -0.50 -10.39 17.59
C ASP A 128 -0.32 -11.66 16.74
N THR A 129 0.24 -12.69 17.34
CA THR A 129 0.48 -13.98 16.69
C THR A 129 -0.68 -14.95 16.86
N THR A 130 -1.78 -14.50 17.47
CA THR A 130 -3.02 -15.28 17.60
C THR A 130 -3.74 -15.31 16.25
N PRO A 131 -4.01 -16.48 15.67
CA PRO A 131 -4.78 -16.53 14.44
C PRO A 131 -6.16 -15.88 14.63
N PRO A 132 -6.57 -14.96 13.73
CA PRO A 132 -7.91 -14.39 13.77
C PRO A 132 -9.01 -15.46 13.69
N GLN A 133 -10.19 -15.15 14.17
CA GLN A 133 -11.32 -16.07 14.13
C GLN A 133 -11.61 -16.52 12.68
N GLY A 134 -11.70 -17.82 12.46
CA GLY A 134 -11.93 -18.43 11.16
C GLY A 134 -10.66 -18.71 10.34
N VAL A 135 -9.51 -18.17 10.72
CA VAL A 135 -8.24 -18.55 10.11
C VAL A 135 -7.91 -20.00 10.46
N THR A 136 -7.69 -20.79 9.42
CA THR A 136 -7.31 -22.20 9.53
C THR A 136 -5.89 -22.39 9.03
N GLY A 137 -5.11 -23.18 9.78
CA GLY A 137 -3.70 -23.38 9.45
C GLY A 137 -2.77 -22.40 10.14
N ASP A 138 -1.55 -22.36 9.68
CA ASP A 138 -0.43 -21.66 10.31
C ASP A 138 0.10 -20.48 9.48
N ARG A 139 -0.56 -20.19 8.35
CA ARG A 139 -0.17 -19.15 7.38
C ARG A 139 -1.35 -18.24 7.08
N TRP A 140 -1.15 -16.94 7.28
CA TRP A 140 -2.14 -15.94 6.85
C TRP A 140 -1.49 -14.57 6.63
N VAL A 141 -2.17 -13.76 5.86
CA VAL A 141 -1.92 -12.33 5.71
C VAL A 141 -2.96 -11.57 6.51
N SER A 142 -2.58 -10.54 7.24
CA SER A 142 -3.49 -9.63 7.92
C SER A 142 -3.32 -8.22 7.39
N VAL A 143 -4.42 -7.56 7.04
CA VAL A 143 -4.46 -6.17 6.56
C VAL A 143 -5.24 -5.35 7.57
N ASP A 144 -4.57 -4.43 8.23
CA ASP A 144 -5.16 -3.45 9.15
C ASP A 144 -5.51 -2.18 8.35
N LEU A 145 -6.81 -1.91 8.21
CA LEU A 145 -7.32 -0.77 7.44
C LEU A 145 -7.19 0.55 8.20
N TYR A 146 -7.12 0.53 9.52
CA TYR A 146 -6.90 1.72 10.33
C TYR A 146 -5.43 2.17 10.27
N ASP A 147 -4.52 1.27 10.59
CA ASP A 147 -3.08 1.55 10.58
C ASP A 147 -2.46 1.46 9.18
N GLN A 148 -3.22 1.06 8.15
CA GLN A 148 -2.73 0.90 6.78
C GLN A 148 -1.45 0.07 6.72
N THR A 149 -1.48 -1.06 7.43
CA THR A 149 -0.37 -2.01 7.51
C THR A 149 -0.79 -3.39 7.04
N LEU A 150 0.18 -4.14 6.54
CA LEU A 150 0.03 -5.55 6.21
C LEU A 150 1.06 -6.35 6.99
N THR A 151 0.62 -7.41 7.62
CA THR A 151 1.46 -8.36 8.34
C THR A 151 1.28 -9.76 7.79
N VAL A 152 2.35 -10.54 7.82
CA VAL A 152 2.37 -11.91 7.32
C VAL A 152 2.84 -12.83 8.43
N TYR A 153 2.06 -13.87 8.68
CA TYR A 153 2.32 -14.85 9.72
C TYR A 153 2.56 -16.23 9.15
N GLN A 154 3.52 -16.92 9.75
CA GLN A 154 3.81 -18.33 9.48
C GLN A 154 4.23 -19.02 10.78
N ASN A 155 3.64 -20.19 11.08
CA ASN A 155 3.90 -20.93 12.31
C ASN A 155 3.70 -20.07 13.58
N ARG A 156 2.68 -19.21 13.61
CA ARG A 156 2.43 -18.23 14.68
C ARG A 156 3.60 -17.27 14.94
N GLN A 157 4.36 -16.97 13.92
CA GLN A 157 5.42 -15.96 13.96
C GLN A 157 5.13 -14.89 12.93
N LEU A 158 5.32 -13.64 13.30
CA LEU A 158 5.34 -12.53 12.35
C LEU A 158 6.62 -12.66 11.50
N VAL A 159 6.47 -12.91 10.21
CA VAL A 159 7.60 -13.09 9.29
C VAL A 159 7.84 -11.89 8.38
N PHE A 160 6.80 -11.05 8.20
CA PHE A 160 6.92 -9.84 7.40
C PHE A 160 5.89 -8.80 7.82
N ALA A 161 6.24 -7.52 7.71
CA ALA A 161 5.32 -6.40 7.88
C ALA A 161 5.68 -5.25 6.94
N THR A 162 4.66 -4.54 6.45
CA THR A 162 4.83 -3.39 5.57
C THR A 162 3.68 -2.39 5.71
N LEU A 163 3.90 -1.16 5.25
CA LEU A 163 2.83 -0.19 4.99
C LEU A 163 2.14 -0.51 3.68
N VAL A 164 0.84 -0.26 3.65
CA VAL A 164 0.02 -0.40 2.45
C VAL A 164 -0.77 0.88 2.17
N ALA A 165 -1.45 0.89 1.03
CA ALA A 165 -2.55 1.81 0.80
C ALA A 165 -3.77 0.98 0.37
N SER A 166 -4.81 1.03 1.18
CA SER A 166 -6.09 0.37 0.92
C SER A 166 -7.10 1.30 0.27
N GLY A 167 -8.27 0.77 -0.06
CA GLY A 167 -9.42 1.56 -0.46
C GLY A 167 -9.95 2.40 0.69
N GLY A 168 -10.42 3.60 0.35
CA GLY A 168 -11.14 4.50 1.24
C GLY A 168 -12.46 4.93 0.60
N ALA A 169 -13.22 5.80 1.29
CA ALA A 169 -14.51 6.28 0.79
C ALA A 169 -14.41 6.87 -0.63
N PRO A 170 -15.28 6.55 -1.56
CA PRO A 170 -16.38 5.58 -1.48
C PRO A 170 -15.98 4.14 -1.86
N PHE A 171 -14.71 3.86 -2.16
CA PHE A 171 -14.20 2.59 -2.70
C PHE A 171 -13.43 1.80 -1.63
N TYR A 172 -14.09 1.40 -0.57
CA TYR A 172 -13.42 0.71 0.54
C TYR A 172 -12.87 -0.66 0.17
N THR A 173 -11.75 -1.04 0.81
CA THR A 173 -11.36 -2.44 0.91
C THR A 173 -12.28 -3.14 1.92
N ARG A 174 -12.89 -4.26 1.55
CA ARG A 174 -13.92 -4.92 2.35
C ARG A 174 -13.28 -5.67 3.54
N PRO A 175 -13.71 -5.40 4.79
CA PRO A 175 -13.34 -6.23 5.93
C PRO A 175 -13.89 -7.65 5.80
N GLY A 176 -13.13 -8.64 6.25
CA GLY A 176 -13.55 -10.04 6.23
C GLY A 176 -12.37 -11.01 6.15
N LEU A 177 -12.70 -12.28 6.10
CA LEU A 177 -11.74 -13.35 5.89
C LEU A 177 -11.91 -13.90 4.47
N PHE A 178 -10.85 -13.85 3.70
CA PHE A 178 -10.79 -14.23 2.30
C PHE A 178 -9.68 -15.23 2.04
N GLN A 179 -9.56 -15.68 0.79
CA GLN A 179 -8.45 -16.51 0.33
C GLN A 179 -7.91 -15.96 -0.99
N ILE A 180 -6.61 -16.04 -1.18
CA ILE A 180 -6.01 -15.75 -2.48
C ILE A 180 -6.51 -16.80 -3.46
N TYR A 181 -7.36 -16.41 -4.40
CA TYR A 181 -7.93 -17.36 -5.37
C TYR A 181 -7.23 -17.34 -6.72
N GLU A 182 -6.49 -16.27 -7.02
CA GLU A 182 -5.73 -16.16 -8.27
C GLU A 182 -4.47 -15.32 -8.06
N LYS A 183 -3.38 -15.73 -8.74
CA LYS A 183 -2.10 -15.01 -8.72
C LYS A 183 -1.63 -14.77 -10.15
N LYS A 184 -1.24 -13.55 -10.46
CA LYS A 184 -0.71 -13.16 -11.77
C LYS A 184 0.59 -12.36 -11.57
N PRO A 185 1.68 -12.71 -12.25
CA PRO A 185 2.93 -11.95 -12.14
C PRO A 185 2.79 -10.52 -12.68
N LEU A 186 1.97 -10.35 -13.72
CA LEU A 186 1.61 -9.09 -14.34
C LEU A 186 0.12 -9.10 -14.71
N GLU A 187 -0.57 -7.99 -14.51
CA GLU A 187 -1.97 -7.81 -14.84
C GLU A 187 -2.20 -6.42 -15.45
N THR A 188 -3.11 -6.31 -16.40
CA THR A 188 -3.62 -5.01 -16.82
C THR A 188 -4.88 -4.71 -16.03
N MET A 189 -4.84 -3.68 -15.20
CA MET A 189 -5.97 -3.23 -14.40
C MET A 189 -6.61 -2.01 -15.04
N SER A 190 -7.90 -2.06 -15.24
CA SER A 190 -8.68 -0.91 -15.65
C SER A 190 -9.91 -0.84 -14.78
N GLY A 191 -10.20 0.34 -14.29
CA GLY A 191 -11.36 0.59 -13.47
C GLY A 191 -12.12 1.77 -13.99
N ALA A 192 -13.24 1.93 -13.38
CA ALA A 192 -14.37 2.73 -13.71
C ALA A 192 -15.20 2.23 -14.85
N PHE A 193 -16.35 2.57 -14.68
CA PHE A 193 -17.51 2.14 -15.39
C PHE A 193 -17.59 2.76 -16.79
N GLU A 194 -16.87 3.86 -17.05
CA GLU A 194 -16.81 4.50 -18.38
C GLU A 194 -15.53 5.31 -18.56
N PRO A 195 -14.86 5.19 -19.73
CA PRO A 195 -13.76 6.08 -20.06
C PRO A 195 -14.22 7.54 -20.01
N GLY A 196 -13.49 8.39 -19.26
CA GLY A 196 -13.80 9.81 -19.13
C GLY A 196 -14.44 10.20 -17.80
N LYS A 197 -14.79 9.26 -16.92
CA LYS A 197 -15.15 9.55 -15.53
C LYS A 197 -13.92 9.93 -14.72
N TRP A 198 -14.10 10.69 -13.68
CA TRP A 198 -13.01 11.18 -12.82
C TRP A 198 -12.26 10.07 -12.08
N ASP A 199 -12.90 8.92 -11.90
CA ASP A 199 -12.40 7.71 -11.24
C ASP A 199 -11.83 6.68 -12.20
N TYR A 200 -11.76 6.96 -13.52
CA TYR A 200 -11.21 6.05 -14.50
C TYR A 200 -9.69 5.89 -14.34
N TYR A 201 -9.23 4.65 -14.36
CA TYR A 201 -7.81 4.32 -14.46
C TYR A 201 -7.55 3.21 -15.46
N TYR A 202 -6.37 3.21 -16.04
CA TYR A 202 -5.86 2.16 -16.91
C TYR A 202 -4.37 1.98 -16.62
N LEU A 203 -4.01 0.79 -16.10
CA LEU A 203 -2.68 0.48 -15.57
C LEU A 203 -2.19 -0.80 -16.23
N GLU A 204 -1.19 -0.69 -17.10
CA GLU A 204 -0.57 -1.86 -17.73
C GLU A 204 0.49 -2.46 -16.81
N ASP A 205 0.63 -3.80 -16.89
CA ASP A 205 1.67 -4.57 -16.20
C ASP A 205 1.75 -4.30 -14.69
N VAL A 206 0.60 -4.27 -14.02
CA VAL A 206 0.55 -4.21 -12.56
C VAL A 206 1.20 -5.47 -11.99
N PRO A 207 2.32 -5.35 -11.25
CA PRO A 207 3.10 -6.51 -10.86
C PRO A 207 2.57 -7.19 -9.62
N TRP A 208 2.81 -8.51 -9.55
CA TRP A 208 2.62 -9.33 -8.35
C TRP A 208 1.20 -9.32 -7.80
N THR A 209 0.22 -9.42 -8.71
CA THR A 209 -1.20 -9.35 -8.37
C THR A 209 -1.71 -10.66 -7.77
N MET A 210 -2.39 -10.54 -6.62
CA MET A 210 -2.99 -11.64 -5.87
C MET A 210 -4.43 -11.26 -5.53
N TYR A 211 -5.39 -11.80 -6.28
CA TYR A 211 -6.81 -11.55 -6.05
C TYR A 211 -7.32 -12.34 -4.85
N PHE A 212 -8.08 -11.66 -3.96
CA PHE A 212 -8.62 -12.27 -2.74
C PHE A 212 -10.11 -12.04 -2.53
N ASP A 213 -10.68 -10.95 -3.07
CA ASP A 213 -12.10 -10.60 -2.93
C ASP A 213 -12.63 -9.99 -4.23
N GLN A 214 -13.26 -10.79 -5.09
CA GLN A 214 -13.72 -10.36 -6.41
C GLN A 214 -12.57 -9.68 -7.19
N ALA A 215 -12.75 -8.42 -7.64
CA ALA A 215 -11.67 -7.70 -8.31
C ALA A 215 -10.68 -7.00 -7.35
N ARG A 216 -10.78 -7.20 -6.03
CA ARG A 216 -9.81 -6.68 -5.06
C ARG A 216 -8.60 -7.57 -4.95
N ALA A 217 -7.42 -6.97 -5.03
CA ALA A 217 -6.15 -7.68 -5.01
C ALA A 217 -5.12 -6.99 -4.10
N LEU A 218 -4.14 -7.79 -3.64
CA LEU A 218 -2.86 -7.32 -3.14
C LEU A 218 -1.94 -7.23 -4.35
N HIS A 219 -1.28 -6.09 -4.59
CA HIS A 219 -0.40 -5.94 -5.75
C HIS A 219 0.62 -4.82 -5.58
N GLY A 220 1.68 -4.83 -6.39
CA GLY A 220 2.64 -3.73 -6.45
C GLY A 220 2.09 -2.53 -7.20
N ALA A 221 2.34 -1.32 -6.67
CA ALA A 221 1.88 -0.08 -7.25
C ALA A 221 3.07 0.80 -7.66
N TYR A 222 3.45 0.74 -8.94
CA TYR A 222 4.55 1.54 -9.50
C TYR A 222 4.21 3.03 -9.68
N TRP A 223 2.94 3.39 -9.58
CA TRP A 223 2.44 4.77 -9.69
C TRP A 223 2.34 5.48 -8.35
N ARG A 224 2.69 4.82 -7.27
CA ARG A 224 2.54 5.33 -5.90
C ARG A 224 3.88 5.30 -5.17
N ASP A 225 4.20 6.39 -4.50
CA ASP A 225 5.38 6.55 -3.66
C ASP A 225 5.05 6.80 -2.18
N TRP A 226 3.74 6.85 -1.84
CA TRP A 226 3.26 7.09 -0.50
C TRP A 226 2.36 5.96 -0.01
N PHE A 227 2.77 5.33 1.10
CA PHE A 227 2.06 4.27 1.80
C PHE A 227 1.74 4.69 3.24
N GLY A 228 0.81 3.97 3.90
CA GLY A 228 0.32 4.29 5.24
C GLY A 228 -0.93 5.18 5.22
N VAL A 229 -1.51 5.43 4.05
CA VAL A 229 -2.78 6.17 3.90
C VAL A 229 -3.68 5.51 2.86
N PRO A 230 -5.01 5.48 3.08
CA PRO A 230 -5.94 4.95 2.09
C PRO A 230 -5.97 5.82 0.83
N GLY A 231 -6.39 5.25 -0.29
CA GLY A 231 -6.51 6.00 -1.55
C GLY A 231 -6.47 5.11 -2.79
N THR A 232 -7.12 3.94 -2.73
CA THR A 232 -7.30 3.04 -3.88
C THR A 232 -8.79 2.81 -4.13
N HIS A 233 -9.11 2.09 -5.20
CA HIS A 233 -10.47 1.65 -5.53
C HIS A 233 -10.85 0.30 -4.88
N GLY A 234 -10.23 -0.03 -3.75
CA GLY A 234 -10.51 -1.25 -2.99
C GLY A 234 -9.37 -2.27 -2.97
N CYS A 235 -8.42 -2.20 -3.89
CA CYS A 235 -7.20 -2.99 -3.84
C CYS A 235 -6.30 -2.56 -2.67
N VAL A 236 -5.40 -3.44 -2.26
CA VAL A 236 -4.35 -3.18 -1.28
C VAL A 236 -3.03 -3.02 -2.02
N ASN A 237 -2.57 -1.78 -2.13
CA ASN A 237 -1.35 -1.43 -2.83
C ASN A 237 -0.14 -1.58 -1.91
N LEU A 238 0.89 -2.25 -2.41
CA LEU A 238 2.19 -2.40 -1.77
C LEU A 238 3.28 -1.72 -2.61
N SER A 239 4.45 -1.47 -2.01
CA SER A 239 5.64 -1.20 -2.80
C SER A 239 5.95 -2.39 -3.72
N ILE A 240 6.62 -2.15 -4.84
CA ILE A 240 6.92 -3.24 -5.79
C ILE A 240 7.77 -4.34 -5.14
N GLY A 241 8.73 -3.95 -4.30
CA GLY A 241 9.59 -4.89 -3.57
C GLY A 241 8.82 -5.74 -2.57
N ASP A 242 7.91 -5.11 -1.82
CA ASP A 242 7.09 -5.80 -0.82
C ASP A 242 6.05 -6.71 -1.47
N ALA A 243 5.45 -6.26 -2.57
CA ALA A 243 4.54 -7.08 -3.35
C ALA A 243 5.25 -8.30 -3.95
N ALA A 244 6.49 -8.14 -4.44
CA ALA A 244 7.32 -9.25 -4.93
C ALA A 244 7.64 -10.24 -3.80
N TRP A 245 8.01 -9.74 -2.62
CA TRP A 245 8.25 -10.60 -1.46
C TRP A 245 7.00 -11.40 -1.09
N LEU A 246 5.86 -10.72 -0.96
CA LEU A 246 4.59 -11.35 -0.59
C LEU A 246 4.13 -12.34 -1.66
N TYR A 247 4.24 -12.00 -2.94
CA TYR A 247 3.89 -12.89 -4.05
C TYR A 247 4.71 -14.18 -4.04
N ASN A 248 6.00 -14.10 -3.75
CA ASN A 248 6.86 -15.29 -3.69
C ASN A 248 6.59 -16.13 -2.43
N TRP A 249 6.19 -15.49 -1.32
CA TRP A 249 5.83 -16.19 -0.10
C TRP A 249 4.43 -16.84 -0.19
N ALA A 250 3.43 -16.11 -0.68
CA ALA A 250 2.03 -16.53 -0.67
C ALA A 250 1.74 -17.65 -1.69
N ASN A 251 0.85 -18.54 -1.32
CA ASN A 251 0.26 -19.54 -2.22
C ASN A 251 -1.21 -19.20 -2.52
N GLN A 252 -1.71 -19.71 -3.63
CA GLN A 252 -3.16 -19.75 -3.85
C GLN A 252 -3.80 -20.60 -2.75
N GLY A 253 -4.87 -20.07 -2.12
CA GLY A 253 -5.52 -20.68 -0.96
C GLY A 253 -5.06 -20.08 0.38
N ASP A 254 -3.93 -19.37 0.47
CA ASP A 254 -3.53 -18.67 1.69
C ASP A 254 -4.59 -17.63 2.09
N GLN A 255 -4.86 -17.53 3.39
CA GLN A 255 -5.93 -16.68 3.91
C GLN A 255 -5.48 -15.23 4.05
N VAL A 256 -6.40 -14.32 3.72
CA VAL A 256 -6.24 -12.87 3.87
C VAL A 256 -7.32 -12.36 4.81
N TYR A 257 -6.93 -11.93 5.98
CA TYR A 257 -7.80 -11.33 6.99
C TYR A 257 -7.70 -9.80 6.89
N VAL A 258 -8.78 -9.17 6.46
CA VAL A 258 -8.91 -7.72 6.36
C VAL A 258 -9.77 -7.23 7.51
N TRP A 259 -9.30 -6.27 8.29
CA TRP A 259 -10.00 -5.79 9.46
C TRP A 259 -9.77 -4.31 9.72
N ASP A 260 -10.70 -3.70 10.45
CA ASP A 260 -10.63 -2.30 10.86
C ASP A 260 -10.92 -2.21 12.36
N PRO A 261 -9.90 -1.99 13.19
CA PRO A 261 -10.09 -1.84 14.65
C PRO A 261 -10.84 -0.56 15.04
N SER A 262 -10.92 0.45 14.18
CA SER A 262 -11.71 1.66 14.43
C SER A 262 -13.22 1.42 14.30
N GLY A 263 -13.61 0.43 13.49
CA GLY A 263 -15.01 0.16 13.15
C GLY A 263 -15.61 1.17 12.18
N GLU A 264 -14.83 2.07 11.62
CA GLU A 264 -15.32 3.11 10.67
C GLU A 264 -15.57 2.57 9.27
N THR A 265 -14.84 1.50 8.87
CA THR A 265 -15.06 0.88 7.55
C THR A 265 -16.39 0.13 7.55
N PRO A 266 -17.29 0.42 6.58
CA PRO A 266 -18.57 -0.27 6.50
C PRO A 266 -18.42 -1.79 6.42
N THR A 267 -19.30 -2.53 7.07
CA THR A 267 -19.31 -4.01 7.05
C THR A 267 -20.42 -4.61 6.20
N ASP A 268 -21.38 -3.79 5.72
CA ASP A 268 -22.47 -4.25 4.85
C ASP A 268 -21.93 -4.60 3.47
N PRO A 269 -21.99 -5.89 3.05
CA PRO A 269 -21.47 -6.32 1.75
C PRO A 269 -22.11 -5.62 0.56
N SER A 270 -23.34 -5.11 0.69
CA SER A 270 -24.06 -4.44 -0.40
C SER A 270 -23.41 -3.11 -0.84
N LEU A 271 -22.57 -2.53 0.02
CA LEU A 271 -21.84 -1.28 -0.25
C LEU A 271 -20.58 -1.47 -1.10
N TYR A 272 -20.17 -2.70 -1.36
CA TYR A 272 -18.87 -2.98 -1.96
C TYR A 272 -18.89 -3.30 -3.46
N GLY A 273 -20.03 -3.59 -4.05
CA GLY A 273 -20.10 -3.97 -5.45
C GLY A 273 -19.12 -5.09 -5.82
N ALA A 274 -18.74 -5.17 -7.09
CA ALA A 274 -17.74 -6.12 -7.55
C ALA A 274 -16.30 -5.79 -7.11
N GLY A 275 -16.06 -4.58 -6.61
CA GLY A 275 -14.77 -4.09 -6.13
C GLY A 275 -13.73 -3.89 -7.21
N GLY A 276 -12.75 -3.01 -6.97
CA GLY A 276 -11.49 -2.92 -7.69
C GLY A 276 -11.53 -2.56 -9.17
N ALA A 277 -12.68 -2.50 -9.77
CA ALA A 277 -12.81 -2.24 -11.20
C ALA A 277 -13.38 -0.86 -11.47
#